data_7c3818da146d09881fad00bb38363032
#
_entry.id   7c3818da146d09881fad00bb38363032
#
_cell.length_a   1.000
_cell.length_b   1.000
_cell.length_c   1.000
_cell.angle_alpha   90.00
_cell.angle_beta   90.00
_cell.angle_gamma   90.00
#
_symmetry.space_group_name_H-M   'P 1'
#
loop_
_entity.id
_entity.type
_entity.pdbx_description
1 polymer ?
#
loop_
_entity_poly.entity_id
_entity_poly.type
_entity_poly.pdbx_seq_one_letter_code
_entity_poly.pdbx_strand_id
1 'polypeptide(L)'
;ATRWWNVDIGDREIVIWGSPIELGSQDRVRLIRDKLLRTELLSAFEMSEDNLERFIRRIQAFKPRMLFGYPSSLALMARYAAGKGFKMDELGIKVVFVTSESLYPHQRETIESVYGAPVANGYGGRDGGFIAHQCPSGSMHITAEDIVVEIVDGEGNVLPAGQSGEIVITHMAMGDFPFVR
;
A
#
# COMPACT_ATOMS: atom_id res chain seq x y z
N ALA A 1 7.46 -6.19 -6.97
CA ALA A 1 7.86 -5.59 -5.68
C ALA A 1 7.61 -6.53 -4.49
N THR A 2 6.41 -7.17 -4.36
CA THR A 2 6.05 -8.02 -3.21
C THR A 2 6.98 -9.20 -2.99
N ARG A 3 7.50 -9.81 -4.08
CA ARG A 3 8.47 -10.92 -4.02
C ARG A 3 9.79 -10.57 -3.34
N TRP A 4 10.19 -9.30 -3.33
CA TRP A 4 11.34 -8.84 -2.56
C TRP A 4 11.18 -9.09 -1.05
N TRP A 5 9.93 -9.17 -0.60
CA TRP A 5 9.53 -9.36 0.78
C TRP A 5 9.04 -10.78 1.07
N ASN A 6 9.31 -11.74 0.17
CA ASN A 6 8.85 -13.13 0.27
C ASN A 6 7.32 -13.25 0.32
N VAL A 7 6.63 -12.41 -0.45
CA VAL A 7 5.18 -12.47 -0.66
C VAL A 7 4.91 -12.66 -2.14
N ASP A 8 4.12 -13.67 -2.50
CA ASP A 8 3.77 -14.00 -3.87
C ASP A 8 2.25 -13.89 -4.10
N ILE A 9 1.85 -13.94 -5.38
CA ILE A 9 0.45 -13.94 -5.80
C ILE A 9 -0.26 -15.14 -5.16
N GLY A 10 -1.42 -14.87 -4.52
CA GLY A 10 -2.21 -15.88 -3.82
C GLY A 10 -1.81 -16.12 -2.35
N ASP A 11 -0.78 -15.44 -1.86
CA ASP A 11 -0.57 -15.34 -0.41
C ASP A 11 -1.71 -14.54 0.23
N ARG A 12 -2.00 -14.83 1.50
CA ARG A 12 -3.07 -14.13 2.21
C ARG A 12 -2.70 -12.66 2.43
N GLU A 13 -3.58 -11.78 2.01
CA GLU A 13 -3.41 -10.33 2.09
C GLU A 13 -4.62 -9.69 2.73
N ILE A 14 -4.41 -8.71 3.60
CA ILE A 14 -5.46 -7.79 4.05
C ILE A 14 -5.15 -6.39 3.54
N VAL A 15 -6.13 -5.81 2.85
CA VAL A 15 -6.09 -4.47 2.30
C VAL A 15 -6.94 -3.56 3.17
N ILE A 16 -6.34 -2.52 3.75
CA ILE A 16 -7.02 -1.48 4.51
C ILE A 16 -7.18 -0.26 3.60
N TRP A 17 -8.36 -0.15 2.95
CA TRP A 17 -8.53 0.79 1.86
C TRP A 17 -9.96 1.29 1.71
N GLY A 18 -10.12 2.42 1.04
CA GLY A 18 -11.37 2.92 0.48
C GLY A 18 -12.54 3.09 1.44
N SER A 19 -13.62 3.60 0.88
CA SER A 19 -14.92 3.79 1.53
C SER A 19 -15.90 2.69 1.09
N PRO A 20 -16.90 2.32 1.91
CA PRO A 20 -18.00 1.45 1.50
C PRO A 20 -18.77 1.95 0.27
N ILE A 21 -18.72 3.27 0.01
CA ILE A 21 -19.39 3.90 -1.14
C ILE A 21 -18.72 3.51 -2.48
N GLU A 22 -17.46 3.10 -2.47
CA GLU A 22 -16.76 2.60 -3.66
C GLU A 22 -17.13 1.15 -4.00
N LEU A 23 -17.93 0.51 -3.16
CA LEU A 23 -18.49 -0.84 -3.36
C LEU A 23 -19.75 -0.75 -4.23
N GLY A 24 -19.59 -0.73 -5.55
CA GLY A 24 -20.69 -0.68 -6.53
C GLY A 24 -20.95 -2.00 -7.24
N SER A 25 -21.74 -1.98 -8.32
CA SER A 25 -22.25 -3.17 -9.04
C SER A 25 -21.20 -4.13 -9.65
N GLN A 26 -19.91 -3.77 -9.63
CA GLN A 26 -18.80 -4.64 -10.05
C GLN A 26 -18.36 -5.64 -8.97
N ASP A 27 -19.02 -5.65 -7.82
CA ASP A 27 -18.57 -6.34 -6.60
C ASP A 27 -18.50 -7.87 -6.70
N ARG A 28 -19.38 -8.50 -7.48
CA ARG A 28 -19.38 -9.97 -7.56
C ARG A 28 -18.12 -10.54 -8.20
N VAL A 29 -17.65 -9.92 -9.28
CA VAL A 29 -16.41 -10.34 -9.96
C VAL A 29 -15.22 -10.05 -9.06
N ARG A 30 -15.22 -8.89 -8.40
CA ARG A 30 -14.20 -8.50 -7.42
C ARG A 30 -14.17 -9.48 -6.25
N LEU A 31 -15.32 -9.81 -5.65
CA LEU A 31 -15.41 -10.77 -4.55
C LEU A 31 -14.88 -12.16 -4.93
N ILE A 32 -15.18 -12.64 -6.14
CA ILE A 32 -14.65 -13.91 -6.63
C ILE A 32 -13.15 -13.83 -6.81
N ARG A 33 -12.65 -12.76 -7.45
CA ARG A 33 -11.21 -12.50 -7.62
C ARG A 33 -10.50 -12.46 -6.26
N ASP A 34 -11.00 -11.67 -5.33
CA ASP A 34 -10.39 -11.46 -4.02
C ASP A 34 -10.37 -12.78 -3.21
N LYS A 35 -11.44 -13.57 -3.32
CA LYS A 35 -11.47 -14.92 -2.71
C LYS A 35 -10.44 -15.87 -3.34
N LEU A 36 -10.28 -15.84 -4.67
CA LEU A 36 -9.29 -16.66 -5.38
C LEU A 36 -7.86 -16.22 -5.04
N LEU A 37 -7.63 -14.91 -4.94
CA LEU A 37 -6.34 -14.33 -4.59
C LEU A 37 -6.07 -14.32 -3.08
N ARG A 38 -7.06 -14.74 -2.26
CA ARG A 38 -6.98 -14.75 -0.79
C ARG A 38 -6.72 -13.36 -0.21
N THR A 39 -7.34 -12.35 -0.83
CA THR A 39 -7.31 -10.95 -0.40
C THR A 39 -8.59 -10.61 0.35
N GLU A 40 -8.49 -9.87 1.45
CA GLU A 40 -9.62 -9.31 2.19
C GLU A 40 -9.51 -7.81 2.30
N LEU A 41 -10.64 -7.13 2.10
CA LEU A 41 -10.73 -5.67 2.22
C LEU A 41 -11.36 -5.28 3.56
N LEU A 42 -10.70 -4.40 4.30
CA LEU A 42 -11.21 -3.72 5.47
C LEU A 42 -11.34 -2.23 5.17
N SER A 43 -12.46 -1.62 5.55
CA SER A 43 -12.71 -0.20 5.26
C SER A 43 -11.84 0.72 6.12
N ALA A 44 -10.98 1.52 5.49
CA ALA A 44 -10.16 2.51 6.18
C ALA A 44 -10.95 3.71 6.72
N PHE A 45 -12.21 3.87 6.34
CA PHE A 45 -13.08 4.97 6.77
C PHE A 45 -14.03 4.59 7.92
N GLU A 46 -14.01 3.34 8.33
CA GLU A 46 -14.83 2.82 9.43
C GLU A 46 -13.97 2.46 10.66
N MET A 47 -13.13 3.39 11.12
CA MET A 47 -12.16 3.17 12.20
C MET A 47 -12.71 3.53 13.59
N SER A 48 -14.00 3.23 13.88
CA SER A 48 -14.52 3.29 15.26
C SER A 48 -13.84 2.25 16.15
N GLU A 49 -13.91 2.41 17.48
CA GLU A 49 -13.28 1.46 18.41
C GLU A 49 -13.79 0.03 18.22
N ASP A 50 -15.10 -0.15 18.05
CA ASP A 50 -15.71 -1.45 17.81
C ASP A 50 -15.23 -2.10 16.51
N ASN A 51 -15.07 -1.29 15.46
CA ASN A 51 -14.56 -1.75 14.18
C ASN A 51 -13.06 -2.05 14.24
N LEU A 52 -12.28 -1.25 14.96
CA LEU A 52 -10.85 -1.52 15.17
C LEU A 52 -10.65 -2.88 15.84
N GLU A 53 -11.40 -3.19 16.90
CA GLU A 53 -11.31 -4.49 17.55
C GLU A 53 -11.70 -5.63 16.60
N ARG A 54 -12.79 -5.46 15.84
CA ARG A 54 -13.23 -6.44 14.84
C ARG A 54 -12.17 -6.68 13.77
N PHE A 55 -11.52 -5.61 13.28
CA PHE A 55 -10.46 -5.69 12.27
C PHE A 55 -9.22 -6.39 12.82
N ILE A 56 -8.78 -6.06 14.05
CA ILE A 56 -7.66 -6.73 14.70
C ILE A 56 -7.92 -8.22 14.85
N ARG A 57 -9.11 -8.60 15.39
CA ARG A 57 -9.50 -10.01 15.51
C ARG A 57 -9.57 -10.71 14.14
N ARG A 58 -10.02 -10.00 13.10
CA ARG A 58 -10.03 -10.55 11.74
C ARG A 58 -8.61 -10.80 11.22
N ILE A 59 -7.70 -9.85 11.41
CA ILE A 59 -6.28 -10.02 11.04
C ILE A 59 -5.67 -11.22 11.76
N GLN A 60 -5.93 -11.37 13.06
CA GLN A 60 -5.45 -12.52 13.84
C GLN A 60 -5.99 -13.87 13.32
N ALA A 61 -7.29 -13.92 12.99
CA ALA A 61 -7.93 -15.13 12.47
C ALA A 61 -7.46 -15.48 11.06
N PHE A 62 -7.28 -14.46 10.21
CA PHE A 62 -6.89 -14.64 8.81
C PHE A 62 -5.40 -14.93 8.64
N LYS A 63 -4.55 -14.43 9.55
CA LYS A 63 -3.08 -14.55 9.52
C LYS A 63 -2.51 -14.18 8.13
N PRO A 64 -2.62 -12.92 7.72
CA PRO A 64 -2.12 -12.47 6.42
C PRO A 64 -0.60 -12.54 6.38
N ARG A 65 -0.04 -12.76 5.21
CA ARG A 65 1.40 -12.59 4.97
C ARG A 65 1.76 -11.14 4.65
N MET A 66 0.80 -10.36 4.19
CA MET A 66 0.97 -8.95 3.86
C MET A 66 -0.24 -8.14 4.35
N LEU A 67 0.05 -6.95 4.88
CA LEU A 67 -0.93 -5.88 5.06
C LEU A 67 -0.63 -4.80 4.01
N PHE A 68 -1.67 -4.21 3.44
CA PHE A 68 -1.57 -3.12 2.49
C PHE A 68 -2.56 -2.01 2.85
N GLY A 69 -2.12 -0.75 2.84
CA GLY A 69 -3.05 0.35 3.11
C GLY A 69 -2.41 1.71 3.39
N TYR A 70 -3.21 2.59 3.97
CA TYR A 70 -2.76 3.92 4.37
C TYR A 70 -1.87 3.84 5.62
N PRO A 71 -0.72 4.56 5.67
CA PRO A 71 0.13 4.60 6.86
C PRO A 71 -0.63 5.04 8.11
N SER A 72 -1.52 6.03 7.98
CA SER A 72 -2.32 6.55 9.10
C SER A 72 -3.26 5.48 9.68
N SER A 73 -3.97 4.76 8.83
CA SER A 73 -4.91 3.70 9.24
C SER A 73 -4.19 2.52 9.88
N LEU A 74 -3.09 2.07 9.28
CA LEU A 74 -2.29 0.97 9.82
C LEU A 74 -1.62 1.32 11.15
N ALA A 75 -1.11 2.55 11.30
CA ALA A 75 -0.56 3.03 12.56
C ALA A 75 -1.64 3.19 13.64
N LEU A 76 -2.86 3.62 13.28
CA LEU A 76 -3.99 3.69 14.21
C LEU A 76 -4.35 2.29 14.73
N MET A 77 -4.49 1.32 13.83
CA MET A 77 -4.77 -0.07 14.18
C MET A 77 -3.65 -0.67 15.06
N ALA A 78 -2.40 -0.39 14.74
CA ALA A 78 -1.25 -0.84 15.53
C ALA A 78 -1.30 -0.26 16.95
N ARG A 79 -1.52 1.05 17.11
CA ARG A 79 -1.67 1.66 18.44
C ARG A 79 -2.82 1.08 19.24
N TYR A 80 -3.97 0.88 18.59
CA TYR A 80 -5.13 0.26 19.24
C TYR A 80 -4.81 -1.16 19.70
N ALA A 81 -4.21 -1.97 18.84
CA ALA A 81 -3.81 -3.35 19.16
C ALA A 81 -2.85 -3.39 20.36
N ALA A 82 -1.82 -2.56 20.37
CA ALA A 82 -0.87 -2.44 21.47
C ALA A 82 -1.55 -2.01 22.78
N GLY A 83 -2.41 -0.98 22.72
CA GLY A 83 -3.14 -0.47 23.88
C GLY A 83 -4.11 -1.48 24.51
N LYS A 84 -4.63 -2.40 23.74
CA LYS A 84 -5.51 -3.50 24.19
C LYS A 84 -4.76 -4.81 24.45
N GLY A 85 -3.45 -4.87 24.26
CA GLY A 85 -2.63 -6.04 24.51
C GLY A 85 -2.77 -7.18 23.49
N PHE A 86 -3.24 -6.88 22.27
CA PHE A 86 -3.29 -7.87 21.20
C PHE A 86 -1.88 -8.20 20.71
N LYS A 87 -1.58 -9.50 20.58
CA LYS A 87 -0.33 -10.00 20.01
C LYS A 87 -0.44 -10.06 18.49
N MET A 88 0.25 -9.15 17.81
CA MET A 88 0.23 -9.03 16.34
C MET A 88 1.55 -9.46 15.70
N ASP A 89 2.63 -9.47 16.45
CA ASP A 89 3.98 -9.83 16.03
C ASP A 89 4.17 -11.33 15.75
N GLU A 90 3.30 -12.17 16.34
CA GLU A 90 3.34 -13.63 16.16
C GLU A 90 2.56 -14.13 14.92
N LEU A 91 1.95 -13.25 14.15
CA LEU A 91 1.10 -13.61 13.01
C LEU A 91 1.88 -14.08 11.78
N GLY A 92 3.18 -13.80 11.73
CA GLY A 92 4.05 -14.18 10.62
C GLY A 92 3.87 -13.29 9.38
N ILE A 93 3.41 -12.04 9.58
CA ILE A 93 3.37 -11.01 8.54
C ILE A 93 4.79 -10.79 8.03
N LYS A 94 4.95 -10.72 6.70
CA LYS A 94 6.27 -10.55 6.05
C LYS A 94 6.58 -9.11 5.74
N VAL A 95 5.54 -8.32 5.44
CA VAL A 95 5.68 -6.90 5.11
C VAL A 95 4.35 -6.18 5.32
N VAL A 96 4.43 -4.91 5.69
CA VAL A 96 3.32 -3.96 5.68
C VAL A 96 3.59 -2.93 4.59
N PHE A 97 2.89 -3.02 3.46
CA PHE A 97 2.97 -2.04 2.39
C PHE A 97 2.08 -0.84 2.69
N VAL A 98 2.66 0.34 2.61
CA VAL A 98 1.94 1.61 2.81
C VAL A 98 2.05 2.50 1.58
N THR A 99 0.99 3.26 1.28
CA THR A 99 0.95 4.16 0.13
C THR A 99 -0.12 5.25 0.29
N SER A 100 -0.17 6.17 -0.67
CA SER A 100 -1.18 7.24 -0.83
C SER A 100 -1.17 8.34 0.24
N GLU A 101 -0.31 8.24 1.23
CA GLU A 101 -0.03 9.27 2.22
C GLU A 101 1.48 9.30 2.49
N SER A 102 1.98 10.40 3.04
CA SER A 102 3.35 10.46 3.54
C SER A 102 3.53 9.51 4.72
N LEU A 103 4.53 8.66 4.65
CA LEU A 103 4.91 7.79 5.76
C LEU A 103 5.86 8.54 6.70
N TYR A 104 5.39 8.84 7.90
CA TYR A 104 6.19 9.49 8.93
C TYR A 104 7.00 8.48 9.77
N PRO A 105 8.18 8.85 10.30
CA PRO A 105 9.03 7.94 11.10
C PRO A 105 8.27 7.28 12.27
N HIS A 106 7.50 8.05 13.03
CA HIS A 106 6.73 7.53 14.16
C HIS A 106 5.65 6.51 13.75
N GLN A 107 5.08 6.63 12.53
CA GLN A 107 4.13 5.65 12.02
C GLN A 107 4.85 4.35 11.65
N ARG A 108 5.99 4.45 10.96
CA ARG A 108 6.84 3.30 10.62
C ARG A 108 7.22 2.53 11.89
N GLU A 109 7.79 3.20 12.87
CA GLU A 109 8.20 2.60 14.14
C GLU A 109 7.04 1.89 14.84
N THR A 110 5.88 2.54 14.91
CA THR A 110 4.68 1.96 15.52
C THR A 110 4.23 0.69 14.78
N ILE A 111 4.16 0.73 13.46
CA ILE A 111 3.71 -0.40 12.63
C ILE A 111 4.71 -1.56 12.77
N GLU A 112 6.00 -1.29 12.61
CA GLU A 112 7.05 -2.32 12.68
C GLU A 112 7.10 -2.99 14.05
N SER A 113 7.02 -2.21 15.14
CA SER A 113 7.07 -2.74 16.51
C SER A 113 5.87 -3.61 16.86
N VAL A 114 4.68 -3.26 16.38
CA VAL A 114 3.44 -3.97 16.75
C VAL A 114 3.20 -5.19 15.87
N TYR A 115 3.43 -5.09 14.57
CA TYR A 115 3.22 -6.22 13.65
C TYR A 115 4.44 -7.15 13.53
N GLY A 116 5.60 -6.75 14.06
CA GLY A 116 6.82 -7.54 13.96
C GLY A 116 7.31 -7.72 12.52
N ALA A 117 6.97 -6.79 11.62
CA ALA A 117 7.22 -6.87 10.19
C ALA A 117 7.72 -5.53 9.64
N PRO A 118 8.61 -5.53 8.65
CA PRO A 118 9.11 -4.31 8.02
C PRO A 118 8.00 -3.58 7.28
N VAL A 119 8.10 -2.23 7.25
CA VAL A 119 7.23 -1.37 6.44
C VAL A 119 7.90 -1.05 5.11
N ALA A 120 7.21 -1.33 4.01
CA ALA A 120 7.61 -0.94 2.66
C ALA A 120 6.77 0.24 2.18
N ASN A 121 7.41 1.32 1.75
CA ASN A 121 6.74 2.49 1.22
C ASN A 121 6.53 2.34 -0.30
N GLY A 122 5.32 2.62 -0.77
CA GLY A 122 4.97 2.71 -2.18
C GLY A 122 4.64 4.16 -2.55
N TYR A 123 5.27 4.68 -3.56
CA TYR A 123 4.98 5.99 -4.14
C TYR A 123 4.17 5.82 -5.42
N GLY A 124 3.09 6.55 -5.54
CA GLY A 124 2.22 6.48 -6.71
C GLY A 124 1.05 7.44 -6.64
N GLY A 125 0.24 7.43 -7.69
CA GLY A 125 -0.94 8.25 -7.82
C GLY A 125 -2.06 7.52 -8.54
N ARG A 126 -3.27 8.09 -8.48
CA ARG A 126 -4.45 7.47 -9.09
C ARG A 126 -4.29 7.29 -10.60
N ASP A 127 -3.68 8.26 -11.27
CA ASP A 127 -3.56 8.28 -12.73
C ASP A 127 -2.31 7.54 -13.22
N GLY A 128 -1.20 7.67 -12.48
CA GLY A 128 0.09 7.04 -12.81
C GLY A 128 0.31 5.65 -12.22
N GLY A 129 -0.62 5.14 -11.39
CA GLY A 129 -0.44 3.87 -10.70
C GLY A 129 0.73 3.89 -9.72
N PHE A 130 1.38 2.75 -9.53
CA PHE A 130 2.58 2.64 -8.71
C PHE A 130 3.83 3.07 -9.49
N ILE A 131 4.43 4.18 -9.06
CA ILE A 131 5.60 4.79 -9.68
C ILE A 131 6.88 4.17 -9.13
N ALA A 132 6.96 4.02 -7.81
CA ALA A 132 8.13 3.44 -7.16
C ALA A 132 7.78 2.65 -5.91
N HIS A 133 8.62 1.66 -5.58
CA HIS A 133 8.48 0.78 -4.42
C HIS A 133 9.77 0.72 -3.62
N GLN A 134 9.66 0.74 -2.31
CA GLN A 134 10.79 0.54 -1.41
C GLN A 134 11.20 -0.92 -1.38
N CYS A 135 12.49 -1.20 -1.52
CA CYS A 135 13.06 -2.53 -1.36
C CYS A 135 13.52 -2.81 0.09
N PRO A 136 13.88 -4.05 0.44
CA PRO A 136 14.38 -4.39 1.78
C PRO A 136 15.61 -3.61 2.24
N SER A 137 16.42 -3.08 1.30
CA SER A 137 17.57 -2.21 1.61
C SER A 137 17.18 -0.76 1.89
N GLY A 138 15.88 -0.41 1.83
CA GLY A 138 15.38 0.95 2.10
C GLY A 138 15.36 1.88 0.89
N SER A 139 15.89 1.47 -0.27
CA SER A 139 15.91 2.29 -1.49
C SER A 139 14.57 2.22 -2.24
N MET A 140 14.16 3.36 -2.82
CA MET A 140 13.01 3.41 -3.73
C MET A 140 13.44 3.02 -5.14
N HIS A 141 12.70 2.13 -5.77
CA HIS A 141 12.92 1.66 -7.14
C HIS A 141 11.74 2.04 -8.02
N ILE A 142 12.01 2.76 -9.10
CA ILE A 142 11.01 3.10 -10.13
C ILE A 142 10.58 1.80 -10.84
N THR A 143 9.28 1.70 -11.17
CA THR A 143 8.70 0.60 -11.97
C THR A 143 9.03 0.81 -13.45
N ALA A 144 10.34 0.82 -13.78
CA ALA A 144 10.87 1.20 -15.09
C ALA A 144 10.50 0.25 -16.23
N GLU A 145 9.93 -0.92 -15.91
CA GLU A 145 9.37 -1.85 -16.88
C GLU A 145 8.08 -1.30 -17.54
N ASP A 146 7.33 -0.47 -16.81
CA ASP A 146 6.01 0.02 -17.22
C ASP A 146 5.96 1.53 -17.43
N ILE A 147 6.86 2.29 -16.80
CA ILE A 147 6.80 3.75 -16.78
C ILE A 147 8.15 4.42 -17.02
N VAL A 148 8.10 5.59 -17.65
CA VAL A 148 9.21 6.56 -17.70
C VAL A 148 8.86 7.71 -16.76
N VAL A 149 9.80 8.11 -15.90
CA VAL A 149 9.67 9.23 -14.98
C VAL A 149 10.62 10.33 -15.37
N GLU A 150 10.11 11.53 -15.58
CA GLU A 150 10.86 12.74 -15.87
C GLU A 150 10.58 13.79 -14.80
N ILE A 151 11.58 14.60 -14.47
CA ILE A 151 11.41 15.80 -13.65
C ILE A 151 11.58 16.99 -14.57
N VAL A 152 10.59 17.87 -14.64
CA VAL A 152 10.58 19.00 -15.59
C VAL A 152 10.45 20.33 -14.86
N ASP A 153 10.90 21.40 -15.52
CA ASP A 153 10.66 22.79 -15.10
C ASP A 153 9.25 23.27 -15.50
N GLY A 154 8.91 24.53 -15.16
CA GLY A 154 7.62 25.14 -15.52
C GLY A 154 7.40 25.36 -17.02
N GLU A 155 8.43 25.17 -17.85
CA GLU A 155 8.38 25.27 -19.32
C GLU A 155 8.30 23.88 -19.98
N GLY A 156 8.40 22.80 -19.18
CA GLY A 156 8.34 21.41 -19.62
C GLY A 156 9.67 20.84 -20.07
N ASN A 157 10.79 21.50 -19.80
CA ASN A 157 12.12 20.97 -20.09
C ASN A 157 12.56 19.99 -18.99
N VAL A 158 13.17 18.88 -19.40
CA VAL A 158 13.69 17.87 -18.46
C VAL A 158 14.86 18.45 -17.68
N LEU A 159 14.79 18.39 -16.36
CA LEU A 159 15.81 18.87 -15.46
C LEU A 159 16.88 17.80 -15.22
N PRO A 160 18.14 18.21 -15.05
CA PRO A 160 19.22 17.32 -14.67
C PRO A 160 19.02 16.78 -13.25
N ALA A 161 19.66 15.62 -12.96
CA ALA A 161 19.59 15.00 -11.65
C ALA A 161 20.00 15.95 -10.52
N GLY A 162 19.26 15.90 -9.41
CA GLY A 162 19.47 16.73 -8.22
C GLY A 162 18.70 18.05 -8.22
N GLN A 163 18.00 18.39 -9.28
CA GLN A 163 17.09 19.53 -9.30
C GLN A 163 15.65 19.11 -9.01
N SER A 164 14.90 19.98 -8.33
CA SER A 164 13.48 19.77 -8.03
C SER A 164 12.60 20.38 -9.12
N GLY A 165 11.54 19.68 -9.52
CA GLY A 165 10.58 20.12 -10.52
C GLY A 165 9.28 19.34 -10.45
N GLU A 166 8.45 19.46 -11.47
CA GLU A 166 7.23 18.67 -11.62
C GLU A 166 7.56 17.25 -12.09
N ILE A 167 6.83 16.26 -11.55
CA ILE A 167 6.96 14.88 -11.99
C ILE A 167 6.05 14.62 -13.19
N VAL A 168 6.63 14.17 -14.29
CA VAL A 168 5.92 13.72 -15.48
C VAL A 168 6.09 12.21 -15.61
N ILE A 169 4.99 11.50 -15.81
CA ILE A 169 4.96 10.05 -15.90
C ILE A 169 4.40 9.65 -17.26
N THR A 170 5.18 8.89 -18.01
CA THR A 170 4.71 8.25 -19.26
C THR A 170 4.52 6.75 -18.99
N HIS A 171 3.28 6.27 -19.16
CA HIS A 171 2.95 4.86 -18.96
C HIS A 171 3.04 4.11 -20.29
N MET A 172 4.00 3.18 -20.42
CA MET A 172 4.28 2.49 -21.68
C MET A 172 3.26 1.40 -22.03
N ALA A 173 2.53 0.87 -21.04
CA ALA A 173 1.53 -0.17 -21.24
C ALA A 173 0.14 0.35 -21.68
N MET A 174 -0.08 1.67 -21.70
CA MET A 174 -1.36 2.30 -22.05
C MET A 174 -1.40 2.78 -23.52
N GLY A 175 -1.23 1.85 -24.46
CA GLY A 175 -1.22 2.17 -25.89
C GLY A 175 -2.51 2.78 -26.46
N ASP A 176 -3.65 2.57 -25.79
CA ASP A 176 -4.97 3.05 -26.22
C ASP A 176 -5.25 4.51 -25.79
N PHE A 177 -4.41 5.08 -24.93
CA PHE A 177 -4.52 6.46 -24.46
C PHE A 177 -3.23 7.21 -24.77
N PRO A 178 -3.14 7.84 -25.97
CA PRO A 178 -1.97 8.63 -26.31
C PRO A 178 -1.88 9.85 -25.38
N PHE A 179 -0.77 9.95 -24.64
CA PHE A 179 -0.49 11.13 -23.85
C PHE A 179 -0.06 12.28 -24.77
N VAL A 180 -0.75 13.39 -24.65
CA VAL A 180 -0.29 14.67 -25.19
C VAL A 180 0.41 15.39 -24.05
N ARG A 181 1.69 15.64 -24.24
CA ARG A 181 2.54 16.37 -23.31
C ARG A 181 2.27 17.87 -23.39
#